data_b217eb20baecdae26dee7d7ff3647e0a
#
_entry.id   b217eb20baecdae26dee7d7ff3647e0a
#
_cell.length_a   1.000
_cell.length_b   1.000
_cell.length_c   1.000
_cell.angle_alpha   90.00
_cell.angle_beta   90.00
_cell.angle_gamma   90.00
#
_symmetry.space_group_name_H-M   'P 1'
#
loop_
_entity.id
_entity.type
_entity.pdbx_description
1 polymer ?
#
loop_
_entity_poly.entity_id
_entity_poly.type
_entity_poly.pdbx_seq_one_letter_code
_entity_poly.pdbx_strand_id
1 'polypeptide(L)'
;GGKGANLAEMNLIGVPVPPGFTITTEVCTTYTQQGKEAVVKEIKGDVEKAIAHIESLTGTKFGDASNPLLVSVRSGARVSMPGMMDTVLNLGMNDDAVEAIAKKSGNARFAWDSYRRFVQMYGDVVLGMKPKTKEDIDPFEEVMDKVKEAKGIKSDTELQVEDLKELVKLFKAAVKENTGKDFPASPWEQLWGAICAVFDSWMNERPNSMVWGR
;
A
#
# COMPACT_ATOMS: atom_id res chain seq x y z
N GLY A 1 5.10 18.81 1.87
CA GLY A 1 4.02 18.75 2.87
C GLY A 1 4.57 18.53 4.28
N GLY A 2 3.76 18.74 5.32
CA GLY A 2 4.18 18.70 6.72
C GLY A 2 4.84 17.40 7.17
N LYS A 3 4.33 16.27 6.74
CA LYS A 3 4.93 14.95 7.10
C LYS A 3 6.37 14.82 6.61
N GLY A 4 6.63 15.16 5.35
CA GLY A 4 7.98 15.07 4.78
C GLY A 4 8.94 16.06 5.43
N ALA A 5 8.51 17.30 5.69
CA ALA A 5 9.30 18.30 6.38
C ALA A 5 9.65 17.87 7.80
N ASN A 6 8.68 17.37 8.56
CA ASN A 6 8.90 16.89 9.92
C ASN A 6 9.88 15.71 9.98
N LEU A 7 9.77 14.75 9.03
CA LEU A 7 10.73 13.64 8.94
C LEU A 7 12.16 14.13 8.64
N ALA A 8 12.30 15.12 7.77
CA ALA A 8 13.59 15.73 7.49
C ALA A 8 14.19 16.43 8.73
N GLU A 9 13.39 17.21 9.46
CA GLU A 9 13.80 17.85 10.71
C GLU A 9 14.18 16.81 11.77
N MET A 10 13.38 15.76 11.94
CA MET A 10 13.71 14.67 12.88
C MET A 10 15.06 14.02 12.55
N ASN A 11 15.33 13.79 11.28
CA ASN A 11 16.62 13.25 10.85
C ASN A 11 17.79 14.20 11.13
N LEU A 12 17.59 15.51 10.89
CA LEU A 12 18.62 16.54 11.15
C LEU A 12 18.98 16.65 12.63
N ILE A 13 18.02 16.48 13.54
CA ILE A 13 18.27 16.53 14.98
C ILE A 13 18.70 15.19 15.59
N GLY A 14 18.95 14.17 14.74
CA GLY A 14 19.48 12.87 15.15
C GLY A 14 18.44 11.89 15.70
N VAL A 15 17.15 12.15 15.51
CA VAL A 15 16.11 11.18 15.84
C VAL A 15 16.16 10.03 14.82
N PRO A 16 16.11 8.75 15.23
CA PRO A 16 16.09 7.64 14.31
C PRO A 16 14.87 7.69 13.39
N VAL A 17 15.09 7.87 12.10
CA VAL A 17 14.04 7.88 11.06
C VAL A 17 14.32 6.74 10.10
N PRO A 18 13.31 5.90 9.78
CA PRO A 18 13.47 4.88 8.75
C PRO A 18 13.89 5.49 7.40
N PRO A 19 14.74 4.82 6.62
CA PRO A 19 15.11 5.28 5.29
C PRO A 19 13.87 5.50 4.42
N GLY A 20 13.84 6.61 3.69
CA GLY A 20 12.70 6.93 2.82
C GLY A 20 12.99 8.14 1.95
N PHE A 21 12.02 8.48 1.11
CA PHE A 21 12.05 9.66 0.25
C PHE A 21 10.68 10.29 0.12
N THR A 22 10.64 11.52 -0.34
CA THR A 22 9.42 12.28 -0.53
C THR A 22 9.27 12.68 -1.99
N ILE A 23 8.13 12.32 -2.59
CA ILE A 23 7.69 12.89 -3.87
C ILE A 23 7.00 14.20 -3.54
N THR A 24 7.49 15.31 -4.08
CA THR A 24 6.98 16.64 -3.77
C THR A 24 5.65 16.93 -4.45
N THR A 25 4.91 17.89 -3.93
CA THR A 25 3.59 18.28 -4.47
C THR A 25 3.66 18.95 -5.85
N GLU A 26 4.83 19.36 -6.30
CA GLU A 26 5.04 19.88 -7.65
C GLU A 26 4.66 18.86 -8.72
N VAL A 27 4.91 17.60 -8.45
CA VAL A 27 4.52 16.47 -9.32
C VAL A 27 3.00 16.36 -9.49
N CYS A 28 2.21 16.76 -8.49
CA CYS A 28 0.75 16.77 -8.59
C CYS A 28 0.26 17.78 -9.64
N THR A 29 0.98 18.86 -9.89
CA THR A 29 0.65 19.83 -10.95
C THR A 29 0.82 19.19 -12.32
N THR A 30 1.94 18.48 -12.53
CA THR A 30 2.18 17.74 -13.77
C THR A 30 1.11 16.65 -13.97
N TYR A 31 0.73 15.94 -12.90
CA TYR A 31 -0.33 14.94 -12.95
C TYR A 31 -1.67 15.53 -13.41
N THR A 32 -2.03 16.70 -12.88
CA THR A 32 -3.28 17.40 -13.25
C THR A 32 -3.28 17.85 -14.71
N GLN A 33 -2.15 18.31 -15.21
CA GLN A 33 -2.03 18.91 -16.54
C GLN A 33 -1.80 17.89 -17.66
N GLN A 34 -1.00 16.85 -17.38
CA GLN A 34 -0.48 15.92 -18.40
C GLN A 34 -0.91 14.47 -18.19
N GLY A 35 -1.51 14.15 -17.04
CA GLY A 35 -2.01 12.83 -16.72
C GLY A 35 -0.98 11.90 -16.09
N LYS A 36 -1.46 10.71 -15.71
CA LYS A 36 -0.73 9.68 -14.97
C LYS A 36 0.54 9.19 -15.66
N GLU A 37 0.44 8.88 -16.95
CA GLU A 37 1.55 8.29 -17.70
C GLU A 37 2.73 9.25 -17.84
N ALA A 38 2.44 10.53 -18.08
CA ALA A 38 3.46 11.57 -18.19
C ALA A 38 4.24 11.74 -16.89
N VAL A 39 3.53 11.75 -15.74
CA VAL A 39 4.16 11.88 -14.43
C VAL A 39 5.00 10.66 -14.09
N VAL A 40 4.47 9.45 -14.30
CA VAL A 40 5.24 8.22 -14.05
C VAL A 40 6.53 8.23 -14.87
N LYS A 41 6.45 8.62 -16.14
CA LYS A 41 7.63 8.72 -17.01
C LYS A 41 8.64 9.77 -16.51
N GLU A 42 8.16 10.91 -16.01
CA GLU A 42 9.00 12.00 -15.49
C GLU A 42 9.78 11.58 -14.24
N ILE A 43 9.10 10.97 -13.26
CA ILE A 43 9.69 10.67 -11.96
C ILE A 43 10.27 9.26 -11.84
N LYS A 44 10.10 8.39 -12.83
CA LYS A 44 10.51 6.99 -12.78
C LYS A 44 11.98 6.82 -12.39
N GLY A 45 12.87 7.54 -13.07
CA GLY A 45 14.32 7.47 -12.80
C GLY A 45 14.69 7.91 -11.39
N ASP A 46 14.04 8.93 -10.86
CA ASP A 46 14.29 9.44 -9.51
C ASP A 46 13.75 8.48 -8.44
N VAL A 47 12.58 7.88 -8.68
CA VAL A 47 12.03 6.85 -7.79
C VAL A 47 12.91 5.61 -7.76
N GLU A 48 13.39 5.15 -8.90
CA GLU A 48 14.31 4.00 -8.99
C GLU A 48 15.61 4.27 -8.24
N LYS A 49 16.20 5.46 -8.38
CA LYS A 49 17.39 5.88 -7.62
C LYS A 49 17.14 5.95 -6.12
N ALA A 50 15.99 6.48 -5.72
CA ALA A 50 15.62 6.58 -4.31
C ALA A 50 15.41 5.20 -3.68
N ILE A 51 14.78 4.28 -4.38
CA ILE A 51 14.65 2.87 -3.93
C ILE A 51 16.04 2.21 -3.84
N ALA A 52 16.91 2.38 -4.84
CA ALA A 52 18.26 1.86 -4.78
C ALA A 52 19.07 2.39 -3.58
N HIS A 53 18.86 3.64 -3.21
CA HIS A 53 19.47 4.23 -2.01
C HIS A 53 18.94 3.55 -0.73
N ILE A 54 17.63 3.33 -0.62
CA ILE A 54 17.05 2.60 0.52
C ILE A 54 17.61 1.17 0.58
N GLU A 55 17.69 0.48 -0.55
CA GLU A 55 18.28 -0.87 -0.65
C GLU A 55 19.72 -0.88 -0.10
N SER A 56 20.52 0.11 -0.46
CA SER A 56 21.91 0.22 0.03
C SER A 56 22.00 0.45 1.54
N LEU A 57 21.07 1.20 2.12
CA LEU A 57 21.02 1.48 3.56
C LEU A 57 20.51 0.31 4.38
N THR A 58 19.60 -0.48 3.84
CA THR A 58 18.93 -1.58 4.55
C THR A 58 19.56 -2.95 4.31
N GLY A 59 20.38 -3.08 3.27
CA GLY A 59 20.94 -4.36 2.84
C GLY A 59 19.89 -5.32 2.25
N THR A 60 18.72 -4.80 1.87
CA THR A 60 17.63 -5.55 1.26
C THR A 60 17.43 -5.11 -0.18
N LYS A 61 16.65 -5.85 -0.97
CA LYS A 61 16.38 -5.50 -2.36
C LYS A 61 14.91 -5.60 -2.71
N PHE A 62 14.40 -4.55 -3.34
CA PHE A 62 13.02 -4.48 -3.78
C PHE A 62 12.76 -5.46 -4.93
N GLY A 63 11.85 -6.41 -4.72
CA GLY A 63 11.58 -7.49 -5.67
C GLY A 63 12.49 -8.71 -5.58
N ASP A 64 13.36 -8.77 -4.58
CA ASP A 64 14.20 -9.96 -4.35
C ASP A 64 13.39 -11.04 -3.60
N ALA A 65 13.48 -12.28 -4.11
CA ALA A 65 12.81 -13.42 -3.50
C ALA A 65 13.47 -13.94 -2.22
N SER A 66 14.73 -13.60 -1.98
CA SER A 66 15.52 -14.10 -0.83
C SER A 66 15.68 -13.11 0.30
N ASN A 67 15.78 -11.83 -0.01
CA ASN A 67 15.95 -10.74 0.96
C ASN A 67 15.17 -9.50 0.55
N PRO A 68 13.83 -9.57 0.57
CA PRO A 68 12.98 -8.53 0.02
C PRO A 68 12.98 -7.26 0.87
N LEU A 69 13.05 -6.11 0.20
CA LEU A 69 12.70 -4.82 0.77
C LEU A 69 11.17 -4.66 0.70
N LEU A 70 10.56 -4.29 1.82
CA LEU A 70 9.18 -3.84 1.86
C LEU A 70 9.13 -2.34 2.15
N VAL A 71 8.28 -1.62 1.45
CA VAL A 71 8.11 -0.18 1.61
C VAL A 71 6.66 0.19 1.90
N SER A 72 6.47 1.39 2.42
CA SER A 72 5.14 1.96 2.67
C SER A 72 4.96 3.22 1.86
N VAL A 73 3.76 3.46 1.35
CA VAL A 73 3.38 4.70 0.70
C VAL A 73 2.38 5.45 1.58
N ARG A 74 2.63 6.73 1.82
CA ARG A 74 1.80 7.60 2.66
C ARG A 74 1.46 8.88 1.93
N SER A 75 0.21 9.31 2.03
CA SER A 75 -0.20 10.64 1.60
C SER A 75 0.33 11.70 2.56
N GLY A 76 0.84 12.79 2.03
CA GLY A 76 1.52 13.88 2.74
C GLY A 76 0.77 15.21 2.77
N ALA A 77 -0.56 15.24 2.75
CA ALA A 77 -1.34 16.49 2.82
C ALA A 77 -0.98 17.36 4.04
N ARG A 78 -1.15 18.68 3.90
CA ARG A 78 -0.86 19.64 4.96
C ARG A 78 -1.73 19.44 6.19
N VAL A 79 -2.99 19.10 5.97
CA VAL A 79 -3.99 18.86 7.01
C VAL A 79 -4.54 17.45 6.77
N SER A 80 -4.68 16.68 7.84
CA SER A 80 -5.37 15.40 7.77
C SER A 80 -6.85 15.68 7.53
N MET A 81 -7.37 15.27 6.37
CA MET A 81 -8.77 15.49 5.99
C MET A 81 -9.49 14.15 5.90
N PRO A 82 -10.80 14.11 6.18
CA PRO A 82 -11.62 12.93 5.90
C PRO A 82 -11.52 12.58 4.40
N GLY A 83 -11.29 11.30 4.07
CA GLY A 83 -11.15 10.84 2.69
C GLY A 83 -9.72 10.81 2.16
N MET A 84 -8.72 11.26 2.92
CA MET A 84 -7.31 11.06 2.57
C MET A 84 -7.00 9.57 2.45
N MET A 85 -6.18 9.24 1.45
CA MET A 85 -5.70 7.87 1.30
C MET A 85 -4.93 7.41 2.54
N ASP A 86 -5.33 6.29 3.10
CA ASP A 86 -4.64 5.64 4.19
C ASP A 86 -3.23 5.19 3.77
N THR A 87 -2.36 4.97 4.75
CA THR A 87 -1.04 4.43 4.49
C THR A 87 -1.16 3.01 3.95
N VAL A 88 -0.49 2.71 2.85
CA VAL A 88 -0.36 1.36 2.32
C VAL A 88 0.96 0.79 2.80
N LEU A 89 0.89 -0.26 3.62
CA LEU A 89 2.04 -0.95 4.20
C LEU A 89 2.44 -2.17 3.37
N ASN A 90 3.68 -2.59 3.51
CA ASN A 90 4.20 -3.86 2.98
C ASN A 90 4.17 -3.99 1.45
N LEU A 91 4.30 -2.89 0.72
CA LEU A 91 4.52 -2.94 -0.74
C LEU A 91 5.81 -3.71 -1.04
N GLY A 92 5.74 -4.61 -1.97
CA GLY A 92 6.79 -5.58 -2.27
C GLY A 92 6.44 -7.01 -1.82
N MET A 93 5.37 -7.18 -1.03
CA MET A 93 4.89 -8.50 -0.61
C MET A 93 4.26 -9.25 -1.78
N ASN A 94 4.70 -10.47 -1.98
CA ASN A 94 4.15 -11.43 -2.94
C ASN A 94 4.42 -12.85 -2.44
N ASP A 95 4.09 -13.85 -3.25
CA ASP A 95 4.25 -15.25 -2.86
C ASP A 95 5.70 -15.64 -2.54
N ASP A 96 6.67 -15.07 -3.24
CA ASP A 96 8.10 -15.30 -2.97
C ASP A 96 8.58 -14.53 -1.73
N ALA A 97 8.21 -13.27 -1.61
CA ALA A 97 8.61 -12.42 -0.49
C ALA A 97 8.07 -12.94 0.85
N VAL A 98 6.84 -13.43 0.90
CA VAL A 98 6.25 -13.96 2.14
C VAL A 98 7.03 -15.15 2.70
N GLU A 99 7.49 -16.04 1.84
CA GLU A 99 8.31 -17.19 2.24
C GLU A 99 9.67 -16.75 2.79
N ALA A 100 10.31 -15.77 2.15
CA ALA A 100 11.56 -15.20 2.65
C ALA A 100 11.40 -14.54 4.02
N ILE A 101 10.31 -13.79 4.22
CA ILE A 101 10.00 -13.13 5.50
C ILE A 101 9.65 -14.15 6.57
N ALA A 102 8.89 -15.19 6.25
CA ALA A 102 8.60 -16.30 7.15
C ALA A 102 9.88 -16.97 7.66
N LYS A 103 10.81 -17.23 6.75
CA LYS A 103 12.10 -17.83 7.06
C LYS A 103 12.99 -16.89 7.90
N LYS A 104 13.08 -15.63 7.52
CA LYS A 104 13.91 -14.62 8.20
C LYS A 104 13.41 -14.28 9.61
N SER A 105 12.10 -14.18 9.78
CA SER A 105 11.48 -13.89 11.08
C SER A 105 11.34 -15.10 12.00
N GLY A 106 11.42 -16.31 11.45
CA GLY A 106 11.09 -17.54 12.16
C GLY A 106 9.60 -17.65 12.54
N ASN A 107 8.75 -16.83 11.92
CA ASN A 107 7.32 -16.76 12.23
C ASN A 107 6.48 -16.71 10.94
N ALA A 108 6.17 -17.89 10.42
CA ALA A 108 5.37 -18.02 9.20
C ALA A 108 3.96 -17.44 9.36
N ARG A 109 3.36 -17.57 10.53
CA ARG A 109 2.02 -17.02 10.79
C ARG A 109 2.02 -15.50 10.69
N PHE A 110 3.00 -14.82 11.26
CA PHE A 110 3.17 -13.38 11.14
C PHE A 110 3.35 -12.95 9.68
N ALA A 111 4.20 -13.65 8.92
CA ALA A 111 4.45 -13.33 7.53
C ALA A 111 3.18 -13.47 6.67
N TRP A 112 2.45 -14.56 6.82
CA TRP A 112 1.22 -14.80 6.05
C TRP A 112 0.05 -13.92 6.49
N ASP A 113 -0.07 -13.57 7.77
CA ASP A 113 -1.06 -12.59 8.23
C ASP A 113 -0.74 -11.19 7.68
N SER A 114 0.53 -10.81 7.65
CA SER A 114 0.98 -9.56 7.04
C SER A 114 0.64 -9.52 5.54
N TYR A 115 0.82 -10.62 4.83
CA TYR A 115 0.46 -10.73 3.41
C TYR A 115 -1.05 -10.63 3.20
N ARG A 116 -1.84 -11.33 3.98
CA ARG A 116 -3.31 -11.24 3.94
C ARG A 116 -3.78 -9.79 4.12
N ARG A 117 -3.27 -9.12 5.15
CA ARG A 117 -3.61 -7.72 5.43
C ARG A 117 -3.17 -6.79 4.32
N PHE A 118 -2.02 -7.05 3.71
CA PHE A 118 -1.54 -6.28 2.56
C PHE A 118 -2.47 -6.40 1.37
N VAL A 119 -2.92 -7.60 1.01
CA VAL A 119 -3.85 -7.80 -0.10
C VAL A 119 -5.16 -7.07 0.14
N GLN A 120 -5.71 -7.15 1.35
CA GLN A 120 -6.92 -6.44 1.73
C GLN A 120 -6.73 -4.92 1.64
N MET A 121 -5.71 -4.38 2.29
CA MET A 121 -5.43 -2.95 2.32
C MET A 121 -5.17 -2.39 0.91
N TYR A 122 -4.40 -3.09 0.09
CA TYR A 122 -4.15 -2.70 -1.29
C TYR A 122 -5.44 -2.72 -2.13
N GLY A 123 -6.24 -3.77 -1.98
CA GLY A 123 -7.56 -3.87 -2.63
C GLY A 123 -8.48 -2.72 -2.24
N ASP A 124 -8.59 -2.42 -0.97
CA ASP A 124 -9.45 -1.36 -0.46
C ASP A 124 -8.99 0.03 -0.87
N VAL A 125 -7.70 0.32 -0.69
CA VAL A 125 -7.15 1.67 -0.81
C VAL A 125 -6.71 1.99 -2.23
N VAL A 126 -5.99 1.08 -2.89
CA VAL A 126 -5.42 1.31 -4.22
C VAL A 126 -6.38 0.92 -5.33
N LEU A 127 -7.08 -0.21 -5.17
CA LEU A 127 -8.00 -0.73 -6.18
C LEU A 127 -9.45 -0.28 -5.98
N GLY A 128 -9.73 0.48 -4.94
CA GLY A 128 -11.03 1.09 -4.70
C GLY A 128 -12.14 0.12 -4.29
N MET A 129 -11.78 -1.02 -3.69
CA MET A 129 -12.74 -2.05 -3.26
C MET A 129 -13.40 -1.76 -1.91
N LYS A 130 -12.92 -0.75 -1.17
CA LYS A 130 -13.52 -0.37 0.11
C LYS A 130 -15.00 -0.01 -0.06
N PRO A 131 -15.89 -0.53 0.80
CA PRO A 131 -17.31 -0.17 0.79
C PRO A 131 -17.51 1.33 0.88
N LYS A 132 -18.39 1.86 0.03
CA LYS A 132 -18.71 3.31 -0.01
C LYS A 132 -19.83 3.67 0.95
N THR A 133 -20.71 2.74 1.22
CA THR A 133 -21.84 2.89 2.13
C THR A 133 -21.85 1.75 3.16
N LYS A 134 -22.64 1.92 4.23
CA LYS A 134 -22.80 0.86 5.24
C LYS A 134 -23.61 -0.34 4.74
N GLU A 135 -24.27 -0.19 3.61
CA GLU A 135 -25.09 -1.23 2.99
C GLU A 135 -24.27 -2.08 2.00
N ASP A 136 -23.11 -1.57 1.59
CA ASP A 136 -22.21 -2.31 0.70
C ASP A 136 -21.53 -3.43 1.47
N ILE A 137 -21.44 -4.59 0.85
CA ILE A 137 -20.74 -5.74 1.40
C ILE A 137 -19.23 -5.56 1.12
N ASP A 138 -18.42 -5.68 2.16
CA ASP A 138 -16.96 -5.76 2.00
C ASP A 138 -16.58 -7.17 1.50
N PRO A 139 -16.05 -7.31 0.28
CA PRO A 139 -15.72 -8.62 -0.28
C PRO A 139 -14.68 -9.38 0.55
N PHE A 140 -13.78 -8.69 1.21
CA PHE A 140 -12.74 -9.33 2.03
C PHE A 140 -13.30 -9.83 3.36
N GLU A 141 -14.17 -9.04 3.99
CA GLU A 141 -14.85 -9.46 5.22
C GLU A 141 -15.78 -10.65 4.95
N GLU A 142 -16.51 -10.62 3.85
CA GLU A 142 -17.36 -11.75 3.44
C GLU A 142 -16.55 -13.06 3.29
N VAL A 143 -15.40 -13.00 2.64
CA VAL A 143 -14.49 -14.15 2.49
C VAL A 143 -13.95 -14.59 3.85
N MET A 144 -13.55 -13.65 4.69
CA MET A 144 -13.04 -13.93 6.03
C MET A 144 -14.08 -14.66 6.88
N ASP A 145 -15.30 -14.15 6.89
CA ASP A 145 -16.40 -14.72 7.68
C ASP A 145 -16.75 -16.14 7.21
N LYS A 146 -16.81 -16.38 5.91
CA LYS A 146 -17.05 -17.72 5.34
C LYS A 146 -15.98 -18.72 5.76
N VAL A 147 -14.71 -18.34 5.74
CA VAL A 147 -13.60 -19.22 6.15
C VAL A 147 -13.66 -19.48 7.66
N LYS A 148 -13.91 -18.46 8.47
CA LYS A 148 -14.04 -18.62 9.91
C LYS A 148 -15.22 -19.52 10.29
N GLU A 149 -16.37 -19.30 9.68
CA GLU A 149 -17.57 -20.10 9.91
C GLU A 149 -17.35 -21.57 9.54
N ALA A 150 -16.79 -21.84 8.36
CA ALA A 150 -16.49 -23.20 7.90
C ALA A 150 -15.53 -23.95 8.82
N LYS A 151 -14.65 -23.25 9.52
CA LYS A 151 -13.62 -23.83 10.42
C LYS A 151 -13.95 -23.70 11.90
N GLY A 152 -15.09 -23.07 12.25
CA GLY A 152 -15.49 -22.83 13.63
C GLY A 152 -14.57 -21.85 14.38
N ILE A 153 -13.89 -20.96 13.65
CA ILE A 153 -12.96 -19.95 14.19
C ILE A 153 -13.74 -18.68 14.56
N LYS A 154 -13.52 -18.16 15.76
CA LYS A 154 -14.20 -16.95 16.26
C LYS A 154 -13.34 -15.69 16.18
N SER A 155 -12.03 -15.83 16.29
CA SER A 155 -11.10 -14.70 16.30
C SER A 155 -10.02 -14.88 15.24
N ASP A 156 -9.57 -13.77 14.63
CA ASP A 156 -8.46 -13.77 13.66
C ASP A 156 -7.16 -14.34 14.27
N THR A 157 -7.01 -14.24 15.60
CA THR A 157 -5.86 -14.77 16.32
C THR A 157 -5.78 -16.29 16.32
N GLU A 158 -6.90 -16.97 16.04
CA GLU A 158 -6.98 -18.43 15.96
C GLU A 158 -6.60 -18.99 14.58
N LEU A 159 -6.52 -18.12 13.56
CA LEU A 159 -6.12 -18.50 12.22
C LEU A 159 -4.70 -19.08 12.20
N GLN A 160 -4.55 -20.25 11.61
CA GLN A 160 -3.27 -20.91 11.43
C GLN A 160 -2.65 -20.53 10.08
N VAL A 161 -1.39 -20.91 9.86
CA VAL A 161 -0.67 -20.60 8.61
C VAL A 161 -1.43 -21.07 7.38
N GLU A 162 -1.98 -22.28 7.42
CA GLU A 162 -2.72 -22.84 6.26
C GLU A 162 -4.03 -22.07 6.00
N ASP A 163 -4.69 -21.59 7.06
CA ASP A 163 -5.88 -20.74 6.93
C ASP A 163 -5.53 -19.39 6.28
N LEU A 164 -4.42 -18.82 6.68
CA LEU A 164 -3.92 -17.55 6.12
C LEU A 164 -3.49 -17.68 4.67
N LYS A 165 -2.86 -18.79 4.29
CA LYS A 165 -2.55 -19.09 2.88
C LYS A 165 -3.80 -19.20 2.04
N GLU A 166 -4.82 -19.91 2.54
CA GLU A 166 -6.12 -20.02 1.88
C GLU A 166 -6.77 -18.63 1.73
N LEU A 167 -6.78 -17.82 2.79
CA LEU A 167 -7.33 -16.47 2.76
C LEU A 167 -6.62 -15.57 1.75
N VAL A 168 -5.30 -15.60 1.65
CA VAL A 168 -4.55 -14.84 0.63
C VAL A 168 -5.02 -15.23 -0.77
N LYS A 169 -5.17 -16.52 -1.03
CA LYS A 169 -5.66 -17.03 -2.33
C LYS A 169 -7.08 -16.54 -2.63
N LEU A 170 -7.98 -16.63 -1.65
CA LEU A 170 -9.37 -16.20 -1.80
C LEU A 170 -9.49 -14.68 -1.92
N PHE A 171 -8.67 -13.91 -1.21
CA PHE A 171 -8.61 -12.45 -1.33
C PHE A 171 -8.15 -12.01 -2.72
N LYS A 172 -7.14 -12.67 -3.28
CA LYS A 172 -6.72 -12.42 -4.66
C LYS A 172 -7.81 -12.76 -5.67
N ALA A 173 -8.56 -13.83 -5.44
CA ALA A 173 -9.72 -14.18 -6.27
C ALA A 173 -10.83 -13.12 -6.17
N ALA A 174 -11.10 -12.59 -4.98
CA ALA A 174 -12.04 -11.50 -4.78
C ALA A 174 -11.60 -10.22 -5.51
N VAL A 175 -10.30 -9.90 -5.51
CA VAL A 175 -9.73 -8.80 -6.30
C VAL A 175 -10.01 -9.00 -7.78
N LYS A 176 -9.75 -10.19 -8.31
CA LYS A 176 -10.01 -10.52 -9.72
C LYS A 176 -11.48 -10.39 -10.08
N GLU A 177 -12.36 -10.89 -9.23
CA GLU A 177 -13.81 -10.84 -9.44
C GLU A 177 -14.33 -9.39 -9.44
N ASN A 178 -13.88 -8.56 -8.51
CA ASN A 178 -14.37 -7.19 -8.36
C ASN A 178 -13.72 -6.19 -9.33
N THR A 179 -12.48 -6.41 -9.74
CA THR A 179 -11.73 -5.46 -10.59
C THR A 179 -11.53 -5.94 -12.02
N GLY A 180 -11.75 -7.23 -12.30
CA GLY A 180 -11.45 -7.86 -13.58
C GLY A 180 -9.97 -8.09 -13.85
N LYS A 181 -9.09 -7.73 -12.92
CA LYS A 181 -7.62 -7.83 -13.03
C LYS A 181 -7.05 -8.67 -11.89
N ASP A 182 -5.94 -9.35 -12.18
CA ASP A 182 -5.21 -10.06 -11.14
C ASP A 182 -4.56 -9.09 -10.15
N PHE A 183 -4.44 -9.52 -8.90
CA PHE A 183 -3.66 -8.79 -7.90
C PHE A 183 -2.20 -8.68 -8.36
N PRO A 184 -1.58 -7.47 -8.34
CA PRO A 184 -0.24 -7.29 -8.86
C PRO A 184 0.80 -8.05 -8.02
N ALA A 185 1.52 -8.97 -8.65
CA ALA A 185 2.61 -9.74 -8.02
C ALA A 185 3.95 -8.99 -8.07
N SER A 186 4.14 -8.10 -9.04
CA SER A 186 5.34 -7.28 -9.17
C SER A 186 5.39 -6.19 -8.13
N PRO A 187 6.46 -6.12 -7.30
CA PRO A 187 6.66 -5.03 -6.34
C PRO A 187 6.62 -3.64 -6.97
N TRP A 188 7.20 -3.47 -8.13
CA TRP A 188 7.20 -2.19 -8.85
C TRP A 188 5.81 -1.80 -9.34
N GLU A 189 5.02 -2.74 -9.81
CA GLU A 189 3.63 -2.50 -10.19
C GLU A 189 2.79 -2.10 -8.97
N GLN A 190 2.99 -2.75 -7.83
CA GLN A 190 2.36 -2.40 -6.57
C GLN A 190 2.73 -0.99 -6.12
N LEU A 191 4.01 -0.64 -6.18
CA LEU A 191 4.52 0.68 -5.80
C LEU A 191 3.91 1.79 -6.67
N TRP A 192 3.94 1.63 -7.98
CA TRP A 192 3.37 2.61 -8.90
C TRP A 192 1.85 2.72 -8.76
N GLY A 193 1.16 1.62 -8.52
CA GLY A 193 -0.27 1.64 -8.23
C GLY A 193 -0.58 2.48 -6.99
N ALA A 194 0.17 2.30 -5.91
CA ALA A 194 0.01 3.06 -4.68
C ALA A 194 0.36 4.56 -4.84
N ILE A 195 1.45 4.88 -5.53
CA ILE A 195 1.85 6.27 -5.81
C ILE A 195 0.76 6.98 -6.62
N CYS A 196 0.26 6.33 -7.67
CA CYS A 196 -0.80 6.91 -8.49
C CYS A 196 -2.12 7.05 -7.74
N ALA A 197 -2.44 6.13 -6.84
CA ALA A 197 -3.63 6.25 -5.98
C ALA A 197 -3.54 7.46 -5.04
N VAL A 198 -2.34 7.80 -4.54
CA VAL A 198 -2.14 9.05 -3.78
C VAL A 198 -2.45 10.27 -4.65
N PHE A 199 -1.95 10.31 -5.87
CA PHE A 199 -2.23 11.43 -6.77
C PHE A 199 -3.73 11.53 -7.10
N ASP A 200 -4.39 10.41 -7.37
CA ASP A 200 -5.83 10.37 -7.64
C ASP A 200 -6.63 10.88 -6.43
N SER A 201 -6.25 10.52 -5.21
CA SER A 201 -6.92 10.99 -3.99
C SER A 201 -6.85 12.52 -3.84
N TRP A 202 -5.74 13.13 -4.22
CA TRP A 202 -5.55 14.56 -4.18
C TRP A 202 -6.41 15.30 -5.21
N MET A 203 -6.69 14.66 -6.34
CA MET A 203 -7.55 15.23 -7.39
C MET A 203 -9.03 15.19 -7.00
N ASN A 204 -9.45 14.13 -6.33
CA ASN A 204 -10.83 13.94 -5.90
C ASN A 204 -11.21 14.79 -4.67
N GLU A 205 -10.23 15.20 -3.87
CA GLU A 205 -10.42 16.00 -2.64
C GLU A 205 -10.41 17.51 -2.87
N ARG A 206 -10.27 18.01 -4.10
CA ARG A 206 -10.51 19.42 -4.38
C ARG A 206 -12.02 19.66 -4.29
N PRO A 207 -12.55 20.37 -3.27
CA PRO A 207 -13.91 20.80 -3.29
C PRO A 207 -14.04 21.74 -4.50
N ASN A 208 -14.83 21.36 -5.49
CA ASN A 208 -15.42 22.28 -6.44
C ASN A 208 -16.36 23.18 -5.64
N SER A 209 -15.84 24.21 -5.04
CA SER A 209 -16.53 25.34 -4.43
C SER A 209 -15.93 25.78 -3.08
N MET A 210 -14.76 26.37 -3.07
CA MET A 210 -14.59 27.53 -2.20
C MET A 210 -14.84 28.77 -3.07
N VAL A 211 -16.09 29.09 -3.24
CA VAL A 211 -16.52 30.45 -3.55
C VAL A 211 -16.23 31.24 -2.29
N TRP A 212 -15.13 31.93 -2.28
CA TRP A 212 -14.91 33.00 -1.33
C TRP A 212 -15.87 34.11 -1.69
N GLY A 213 -17.03 34.13 -1.01
CA GLY A 213 -17.85 35.32 -0.94
C GLY A 213 -17.02 36.45 -0.31
N ARG A 214 -17.01 37.60 -0.97
CA ARG A 214 -16.40 38.84 -0.50
C ARG A 214 -17.03 39.30 0.79
#